data_73ba4b889118c8e6bf43f64e29a550a8
#
_entry.id   73ba4b889118c8e6bf43f64e29a550a8
#
_cell.length_a   1.000
_cell.length_b   1.000
_cell.length_c   1.000
_cell.angle_alpha   90.00
_cell.angle_beta   90.00
_cell.angle_gamma   90.00
#
_symmetry.space_group_name_H-M   'P 1'
#
loop_
_entity.id
_entity.type
_entity.pdbx_description
1 polymer ?
#
loop_
_entity_poly.entity_id
_entity_poly.type
_entity_poly.pdbx_seq_one_letter_code
_entity_poly.pdbx_strand_id
1 'polypeptide(L)'
;MAEPRNRTISTSPFDQNSGFCTETKTYHSLRPKAPLPPATTPLPLTYYVFSLLHKTTTANSARPVLIDATTRHRISAVELESYTKNLASSLHQKFKFSKGDTAFILSSNSAHIPVLYLSLFSLGVIVSPSNPSNSNPEISRQIQLRRPVIAFATSATAHKVRSNSLLHGMVLLDSPEFNSMISQEGEFPRVEVLQSDPAAILCSSGTTGRVKGVVLTHRNIISAFAGAYALRRARVSPAVALCTVPYFHTYGFIYSVKAVALGGVVVSMGRFDLRLMMRAIEEYRVTHVALAPPVIVSMLNNSGVMEGYDLGSLEVVRSGGSQLPVAYGLTETSGGVSRTLGSEECKVLGSTGRLDPNCEAKVVDLETGIALPPSKQGELWVRGPFIMKGRIMYHLFEHSSSLLTAPSYVDDEEATATSVDSEGWLRTGDLCYFDNQGLLFVVDRMKDLIKYKGYQVAPAELEDVLQSHPDIAEAAVVPYQDEEAGEIPMALVVRRSGSKVAESEIKDFVAKQVAPYKRIRRISFINEIPKNATGKVMRRELRKLAFSGVASKL
;
A
#
# COMPACT_ATOMS: atom_id res chain seq x y z
N MET A 1 14.46 -65.38 -10.25
CA MET A 1 14.58 -64.34 -9.22
C MET A 1 14.81 -63.03 -9.91
N ALA A 2 13.82 -62.15 -9.92
CA ALA A 2 13.90 -60.82 -10.56
C ALA A 2 14.30 -59.81 -9.47
N GLU A 3 15.40 -59.07 -9.72
CA GLU A 3 15.86 -58.01 -8.84
C GLU A 3 14.83 -56.85 -8.78
N PRO A 4 14.59 -56.27 -7.61
CA PRO A 4 13.72 -55.09 -7.49
C PRO A 4 14.43 -53.87 -8.07
N ARG A 5 13.91 -53.34 -9.17
CA ARG A 5 14.32 -52.01 -9.70
C ARG A 5 14.03 -50.96 -8.67
N ASN A 6 15.06 -50.49 -7.97
CA ASN A 6 15.04 -49.26 -7.19
C ASN A 6 14.67 -48.07 -8.11
N ARG A 7 13.42 -47.65 -8.07
CA ARG A 7 13.03 -46.35 -8.61
C ARG A 7 13.58 -45.28 -7.66
N THR A 8 14.73 -44.73 -7.98
CA THR A 8 15.17 -43.45 -7.46
C THR A 8 14.10 -42.40 -7.83
N ILE A 9 13.25 -42.05 -6.91
CA ILE A 9 12.37 -40.90 -7.04
C ILE A 9 13.29 -39.67 -7.01
N SER A 10 13.61 -39.13 -8.17
CA SER A 10 14.24 -37.83 -8.32
C SER A 10 13.22 -36.80 -7.78
N THR A 11 13.29 -36.47 -6.49
CA THR A 11 12.53 -35.38 -5.92
C THR A 11 13.12 -34.08 -6.46
N SER A 12 12.41 -33.44 -7.37
CA SER A 12 12.73 -32.06 -7.76
C SER A 12 12.94 -31.24 -6.52
N PRO A 13 14.00 -30.42 -6.41
CA PRO A 13 14.22 -29.53 -5.27
C PRO A 13 13.11 -28.46 -5.12
N PHE A 14 12.25 -28.35 -6.12
CA PHE A 14 11.16 -27.39 -6.21
C PHE A 14 9.80 -28.07 -5.98
N ASP A 15 9.11 -27.68 -4.90
CA ASP A 15 7.74 -28.13 -4.64
C ASP A 15 6.73 -27.25 -5.41
N GLN A 16 6.03 -27.88 -6.34
CA GLN A 16 5.04 -27.20 -7.18
C GLN A 16 3.78 -26.73 -6.43
N ASN A 17 3.51 -27.24 -5.24
CA ASN A 17 2.34 -26.84 -4.45
C ASN A 17 2.61 -25.57 -3.64
N SER A 18 3.74 -25.52 -2.94
CA SER A 18 4.12 -24.38 -2.11
C SER A 18 5.01 -23.35 -2.82
N GLY A 19 5.64 -23.73 -3.93
CA GLY A 19 6.66 -22.91 -4.59
C GLY A 19 8.01 -22.90 -3.85
N PHE A 20 8.19 -23.75 -2.83
CA PHE A 20 9.40 -23.80 -2.03
C PHE A 20 10.51 -24.60 -2.72
N CYS A 21 11.68 -24.01 -2.81
CA CYS A 21 12.90 -24.68 -3.25
C CYS A 21 13.73 -25.10 -2.03
N THR A 22 13.95 -26.40 -1.85
CA THR A 22 14.68 -26.95 -0.69
C THR A 22 16.18 -26.63 -0.71
N GLU A 23 16.78 -26.40 -1.89
CA GLU A 23 18.20 -26.07 -2.03
C GLU A 23 18.47 -24.62 -1.64
N THR A 24 17.71 -23.68 -2.22
CA THR A 24 17.89 -22.23 -1.99
C THR A 24 17.11 -21.72 -0.78
N LYS A 25 16.24 -22.56 -0.17
CA LYS A 25 15.32 -22.18 0.92
C LYS A 25 14.46 -20.96 0.56
N THR A 26 14.05 -20.86 -0.71
CA THR A 26 13.33 -19.72 -1.29
C THR A 26 11.96 -20.16 -1.79
N TYR A 27 10.95 -19.36 -1.53
CA TYR A 27 9.62 -19.49 -2.12
C TYR A 27 9.59 -18.69 -3.42
N HIS A 28 9.18 -19.32 -4.50
CA HIS A 28 8.98 -18.68 -5.78
C HIS A 28 7.50 -18.52 -6.08
N SER A 29 7.13 -17.45 -6.77
CA SER A 29 5.76 -17.27 -7.20
C SER A 29 5.29 -18.43 -8.09
N LEU A 30 4.14 -19.01 -7.77
CA LEU A 30 3.43 -19.99 -8.59
C LEU A 30 2.54 -19.32 -9.66
N ARG A 31 2.50 -17.99 -9.69
CA ARG A 31 1.79 -17.22 -10.71
C ARG A 31 2.59 -17.19 -12.02
N PRO A 32 1.92 -17.04 -13.17
CA PRO A 32 2.61 -16.85 -14.44
C PRO A 32 3.63 -15.71 -14.36
N LYS A 33 4.82 -15.90 -14.91
CA LYS A 33 5.82 -14.83 -15.01
C LYS A 33 5.26 -13.66 -15.82
N ALA A 34 5.41 -12.45 -15.29
CA ALA A 34 5.07 -11.23 -16.01
C ALA A 34 6.24 -10.79 -16.88
N PRO A 35 6.09 -10.71 -18.22
CA PRO A 35 7.14 -10.19 -19.08
C PRO A 35 7.36 -8.70 -18.78
N LEU A 36 8.63 -8.31 -18.67
CA LEU A 36 9.02 -6.93 -18.41
C LEU A 36 9.80 -6.38 -19.61
N PRO A 37 9.64 -5.08 -19.93
CA PRO A 37 10.49 -4.42 -20.91
C PRO A 37 11.98 -4.58 -20.53
N PRO A 38 12.93 -4.63 -21.48
CA PRO A 38 14.36 -4.63 -21.15
C PRO A 38 14.70 -3.45 -20.24
N ALA A 39 15.46 -3.69 -19.16
CA ALA A 39 15.73 -2.67 -18.14
C ALA A 39 16.52 -1.46 -18.67
N THR A 40 17.31 -1.68 -19.74
CA THR A 40 18.13 -0.67 -20.40
C THR A 40 17.35 0.23 -21.36
N THR A 41 16.11 -0.14 -21.71
CA THR A 41 15.28 0.67 -22.61
C THR A 41 14.74 1.89 -21.86
N PRO A 42 14.99 3.12 -22.32
CA PRO A 42 14.35 4.31 -21.78
C PRO A 42 12.83 4.18 -21.90
N LEU A 43 12.14 4.20 -20.77
CA LEU A 43 10.69 4.00 -20.73
C LEU A 43 10.09 4.65 -19.47
N PRO A 44 9.56 5.87 -19.56
CA PRO A 44 8.80 6.44 -18.46
C PRO A 44 7.50 5.65 -18.21
N LEU A 45 7.04 5.63 -16.97
CA LEU A 45 5.81 4.95 -16.58
C LEU A 45 4.60 5.37 -17.43
N THR A 46 4.51 6.62 -17.82
CA THR A 46 3.45 7.17 -18.68
C THR A 46 3.28 6.37 -19.98
N TYR A 47 4.37 6.16 -20.71
CA TYR A 47 4.29 5.43 -21.98
C TYR A 47 3.98 3.96 -21.78
N TYR A 48 4.45 3.36 -20.69
CA TYR A 48 4.08 2.00 -20.34
C TYR A 48 2.57 1.89 -20.02
N VAL A 49 2.02 2.84 -19.26
CA VAL A 49 0.58 2.92 -18.96
C VAL A 49 -0.25 3.03 -20.24
N PHE A 50 0.10 3.94 -21.13
CA PHE A 50 -0.62 4.09 -22.41
C PHE A 50 -0.46 2.86 -23.31
N SER A 51 0.73 2.24 -23.34
CA SER A 51 0.91 0.99 -24.09
C SER A 51 0.01 -0.14 -23.62
N LEU A 52 -0.26 -0.24 -22.31
CA LEU A 52 -1.21 -1.19 -21.76
C LEU A 52 -2.66 -0.78 -22.03
N LEU A 53 -2.97 0.50 -21.87
CA LEU A 53 -4.31 1.05 -22.14
C LEU A 53 -4.72 0.78 -23.58
N HIS A 54 -3.87 1.04 -24.56
CA HIS A 54 -4.12 0.77 -25.98
C HIS A 54 -4.32 -0.73 -26.27
N LYS A 55 -3.66 -1.63 -25.53
CA LYS A 55 -3.87 -3.09 -25.64
C LYS A 55 -5.19 -3.56 -25.05
N THR A 56 -5.77 -2.79 -24.14
CA THR A 56 -6.94 -3.20 -23.36
C THR A 56 -8.23 -2.45 -23.74
N THR A 57 -8.11 -1.38 -24.52
CA THR A 57 -9.22 -0.58 -25.01
C THR A 57 -9.21 -0.57 -26.56
N THR A 58 -10.39 -0.50 -27.17
CA THR A 58 -10.50 -0.24 -28.61
C THR A 58 -10.10 1.21 -28.90
N ALA A 59 -9.34 1.44 -29.95
CA ALA A 59 -8.64 2.70 -30.27
C ALA A 59 -9.51 3.99 -30.36
N ASN A 60 -10.83 3.89 -30.37
CA ASN A 60 -11.75 5.04 -30.46
C ASN A 60 -12.79 5.07 -29.33
N SER A 61 -12.44 4.61 -28.15
CA SER A 61 -13.40 4.56 -27.06
C SER A 61 -13.61 5.96 -26.43
N ALA A 62 -14.72 6.60 -26.74
CA ALA A 62 -15.23 7.79 -26.01
C ALA A 62 -15.66 7.44 -24.56
N ARG A 63 -15.46 6.17 -24.15
CA ARG A 63 -15.82 5.72 -22.82
C ARG A 63 -14.92 6.36 -21.76
N PRO A 64 -15.50 6.80 -20.63
CA PRO A 64 -14.70 7.35 -19.53
C PRO A 64 -13.79 6.27 -18.95
N VAL A 65 -12.54 6.68 -18.63
CA VAL A 65 -11.57 5.90 -17.85
C VAL A 65 -11.36 6.49 -16.45
N LEU A 66 -11.69 7.78 -16.27
CA LEU A 66 -11.70 8.45 -14.98
C LEU A 66 -13.05 9.14 -14.78
N ILE A 67 -13.61 9.01 -13.60
CA ILE A 67 -14.85 9.65 -13.16
C ILE A 67 -14.63 10.23 -11.76
N ASP A 68 -15.04 11.47 -11.52
CA ASP A 68 -15.12 12.02 -10.19
C ASP A 68 -16.55 11.85 -9.66
N ALA A 69 -16.71 11.08 -8.59
CA ALA A 69 -18.01 10.75 -8.02
C ALA A 69 -18.75 11.97 -7.43
N THR A 70 -18.00 13.02 -7.05
CA THR A 70 -18.56 14.22 -6.43
C THR A 70 -19.03 15.22 -7.47
N THR A 71 -18.16 15.52 -8.45
CA THR A 71 -18.44 16.52 -9.51
C THR A 71 -19.10 15.91 -10.74
N ARG A 72 -19.10 14.57 -10.87
CA ARG A 72 -19.54 13.80 -12.04
C ARG A 72 -18.70 14.08 -13.30
N HIS A 73 -17.57 14.77 -13.15
CA HIS A 73 -16.63 15.01 -14.25
C HIS A 73 -16.10 13.67 -14.77
N ARG A 74 -16.02 13.53 -16.09
CA ARG A 74 -15.59 12.31 -16.77
C ARG A 74 -14.46 12.65 -17.72
N ILE A 75 -13.46 11.77 -17.79
CA ILE A 75 -12.33 11.85 -18.71
C ILE A 75 -12.26 10.53 -19.47
N SER A 76 -12.38 10.58 -20.79
CA SER A 76 -12.24 9.41 -21.66
C SER A 76 -10.77 9.01 -21.83
N ALA A 77 -10.50 7.86 -22.46
CA ALA A 77 -9.14 7.41 -22.73
C ALA A 77 -8.39 8.38 -23.65
N VAL A 78 -9.07 8.92 -24.67
CA VAL A 78 -8.51 9.90 -25.60
C VAL A 78 -8.20 11.22 -24.89
N GLU A 79 -9.14 11.72 -24.08
CA GLU A 79 -8.92 12.94 -23.29
C GLU A 79 -7.81 12.74 -22.24
N LEU A 80 -7.70 11.59 -21.59
CA LEU A 80 -6.62 11.31 -20.66
C LEU A 80 -5.25 11.44 -21.33
N GLU A 81 -5.07 10.88 -22.52
CA GLU A 81 -3.83 10.97 -23.27
C GLU A 81 -3.56 12.40 -23.73
N SER A 82 -4.57 13.08 -24.28
CA SER A 82 -4.48 14.49 -24.69
C SER A 82 -4.16 15.41 -23.51
N TYR A 83 -4.89 15.31 -22.40
CA TYR A 83 -4.66 16.12 -21.20
C TYR A 83 -3.29 15.88 -20.59
N THR A 84 -2.84 14.61 -20.57
CA THR A 84 -1.49 14.27 -20.08
C THR A 84 -0.41 14.92 -20.95
N LYS A 85 -0.54 14.84 -22.28
CA LYS A 85 0.38 15.44 -23.24
C LYS A 85 0.40 16.97 -23.13
N ASN A 86 -0.77 17.58 -23.13
CA ASN A 86 -0.94 19.03 -23.05
C ASN A 86 -0.36 19.59 -21.75
N LEU A 87 -0.69 18.96 -20.61
CA LEU A 87 -0.16 19.37 -19.32
C LEU A 87 1.36 19.19 -19.24
N ALA A 88 1.90 18.08 -19.75
CA ALA A 88 3.35 17.86 -19.79
C ALA A 88 4.06 18.95 -20.63
N SER A 89 3.50 19.28 -21.80
CA SER A 89 4.01 20.36 -22.66
C SER A 89 3.99 21.72 -21.96
N SER A 90 2.85 22.10 -21.39
CA SER A 90 2.67 23.37 -20.68
C SER A 90 3.61 23.50 -19.48
N LEU A 91 3.73 22.43 -18.67
CA LEU A 91 4.63 22.38 -17.51
C LEU A 91 6.10 22.51 -17.94
N HIS A 92 6.50 21.81 -18.99
CA HIS A 92 7.86 21.86 -19.52
C HIS A 92 8.22 23.26 -20.05
N GLN A 93 7.33 23.86 -20.82
CA GLN A 93 7.54 25.19 -21.38
C GLN A 93 7.61 26.27 -20.29
N LYS A 94 6.71 26.19 -19.30
CA LYS A 94 6.60 27.21 -18.25
C LYS A 94 7.70 27.10 -17.20
N PHE A 95 7.99 25.89 -16.72
CA PHE A 95 8.86 25.68 -15.56
C PHE A 95 10.24 25.10 -15.93
N LYS A 96 10.42 24.59 -17.16
CA LYS A 96 11.68 24.02 -17.67
C LYS A 96 12.30 23.00 -16.70
N PHE A 97 11.46 22.11 -16.18
CA PHE A 97 11.90 21.08 -15.22
C PHE A 97 13.09 20.29 -15.73
N SER A 98 14.01 20.01 -14.82
CA SER A 98 15.07 19.05 -15.01
C SER A 98 14.62 17.65 -14.59
N LYS A 99 15.14 16.63 -15.27
CA LYS A 99 14.92 15.24 -14.84
C LYS A 99 15.43 15.04 -13.39
N GLY A 100 14.59 14.48 -12.53
CA GLY A 100 14.88 14.31 -11.11
C GLY A 100 14.34 15.41 -10.20
N ASP A 101 13.84 16.50 -10.76
CA ASP A 101 13.11 17.50 -9.97
C ASP A 101 11.92 16.85 -9.24
N THR A 102 11.61 17.35 -8.07
CA THR A 102 10.50 16.81 -7.25
C THR A 102 9.32 17.76 -7.24
N ALA A 103 8.13 17.24 -7.50
CA ALA A 103 6.86 17.94 -7.40
C ALA A 103 6.10 17.48 -6.15
N PHE A 104 5.80 18.39 -5.24
CA PHE A 104 5.00 18.15 -4.04
C PHE A 104 3.51 18.27 -4.35
N ILE A 105 2.70 17.28 -4.00
CA ILE A 105 1.27 17.27 -4.34
C ILE A 105 0.45 17.15 -3.06
N LEU A 106 -0.38 18.18 -2.79
CA LEU A 106 -1.22 18.28 -1.60
C LEU A 106 -2.70 18.40 -1.98
N SER A 107 -3.31 17.29 -2.30
CA SER A 107 -4.69 17.23 -2.78
C SER A 107 -5.42 15.99 -2.27
N SER A 108 -6.75 16.11 -2.14
CA SER A 108 -7.65 14.97 -2.08
C SER A 108 -7.70 14.25 -3.42
N ASN A 109 -8.34 13.06 -3.46
CA ASN A 109 -8.54 12.34 -4.71
C ASN A 109 -9.38 13.17 -5.70
N SER A 110 -8.99 13.18 -6.96
CA SER A 110 -9.79 13.73 -8.06
C SER A 110 -9.41 13.05 -9.38
N ALA A 111 -10.21 13.22 -10.42
CA ALA A 111 -9.93 12.69 -11.75
C ALA A 111 -8.67 13.35 -12.38
N HIS A 112 -8.29 14.55 -11.96
CA HIS A 112 -7.11 15.24 -12.48
C HIS A 112 -5.78 14.74 -11.87
N ILE A 113 -5.79 14.07 -10.73
CA ILE A 113 -4.56 13.59 -10.10
C ILE A 113 -3.83 12.54 -10.94
N PRO A 114 -4.49 11.51 -11.52
CA PRO A 114 -3.81 10.60 -12.46
C PRO A 114 -3.26 11.30 -13.71
N VAL A 115 -3.95 12.32 -14.24
CA VAL A 115 -3.46 13.15 -15.34
C VAL A 115 -2.14 13.83 -14.97
N LEU A 116 -2.12 14.51 -13.80
CA LEU A 116 -0.92 15.17 -13.27
C LEU A 116 0.24 14.18 -13.06
N TYR A 117 -0.04 13.02 -12.45
CA TYR A 117 1.00 12.01 -12.23
C TYR A 117 1.62 11.54 -13.54
N LEU A 118 0.80 11.19 -14.52
CA LEU A 118 1.27 10.76 -15.84
C LEU A 118 2.04 11.86 -16.58
N SER A 119 1.62 13.12 -16.47
CA SER A 119 2.34 14.26 -17.06
C SER A 119 3.73 14.44 -16.45
N LEU A 120 3.84 14.40 -15.13
CA LEU A 120 5.10 14.52 -14.40
C LEU A 120 6.05 13.35 -14.69
N PHE A 121 5.54 12.12 -14.74
CA PHE A 121 6.34 10.94 -15.09
C PHE A 121 6.94 11.03 -16.50
N SER A 122 6.22 11.59 -17.48
CA SER A 122 6.74 11.76 -18.84
C SER A 122 7.90 12.75 -18.91
N LEU A 123 7.99 13.66 -17.94
CA LEU A 123 9.06 14.65 -17.80
C LEU A 123 10.23 14.16 -16.94
N GLY A 124 10.15 12.97 -16.37
CA GLY A 124 11.13 12.49 -15.38
C GLY A 124 11.11 13.27 -14.07
N VAL A 125 9.99 13.94 -13.77
CA VAL A 125 9.77 14.64 -12.50
C VAL A 125 9.23 13.67 -11.46
N ILE A 126 9.82 13.71 -10.26
CA ILE A 126 9.48 12.83 -9.14
C ILE A 126 8.18 13.29 -8.49
N VAL A 127 7.19 12.43 -8.46
CA VAL A 127 5.88 12.69 -7.85
C VAL A 127 5.95 12.44 -6.35
N SER A 128 5.64 13.45 -5.55
CA SER A 128 5.70 13.38 -4.08
C SER A 128 4.38 13.81 -3.43
N PRO A 129 3.37 12.91 -3.38
CA PRO A 129 2.08 13.24 -2.78
C PRO A 129 2.13 13.21 -1.25
N SER A 130 1.29 14.02 -0.63
CA SER A 130 1.16 14.15 0.81
C SER A 130 -0.30 14.17 1.25
N ASN A 131 -0.51 13.77 2.51
CA ASN A 131 -1.84 13.80 3.11
C ASN A 131 -2.30 15.24 3.37
N PRO A 132 -3.39 15.70 2.75
CA PRO A 132 -3.91 17.05 2.98
C PRO A 132 -4.41 17.30 4.42
N SER A 133 -4.64 16.23 5.19
CA SER A 133 -5.01 16.35 6.60
C SER A 133 -3.82 16.58 7.54
N ASN A 134 -2.58 16.47 7.05
CA ASN A 134 -1.40 16.76 7.87
C ASN A 134 -1.38 18.20 8.34
N SER A 135 -0.82 18.42 9.53
CA SER A 135 -0.59 19.74 10.10
C SER A 135 0.46 20.54 9.32
N ASN A 136 0.46 21.87 9.47
CA ASN A 136 1.44 22.73 8.81
C ASN A 136 2.90 22.37 9.17
N PRO A 137 3.27 22.03 10.43
CA PRO A 137 4.62 21.57 10.75
C PRO A 137 5.00 20.25 10.05
N GLU A 138 4.06 19.30 9.90
CA GLU A 138 4.30 18.05 9.21
C GLU A 138 4.53 18.26 7.71
N ILE A 139 3.71 19.11 7.08
CA ILE A 139 3.88 19.51 5.68
C ILE A 139 5.23 20.20 5.49
N SER A 140 5.58 21.17 6.34
CA SER A 140 6.87 21.87 6.26
C SER A 140 8.05 20.92 6.36
N ARG A 141 8.00 19.95 7.30
CA ARG A 141 9.04 18.92 7.45
C ARG A 141 9.13 18.03 6.21
N GLN A 142 8.01 17.67 5.62
CA GLN A 142 8.00 16.86 4.40
C GLN A 142 8.57 17.61 3.19
N ILE A 143 8.30 18.90 3.07
CA ILE A 143 8.90 19.77 2.04
C ILE A 143 10.41 19.87 2.24
N GLN A 144 10.87 20.10 3.48
CA GLN A 144 12.30 20.15 3.78
C GLN A 144 13.03 18.83 3.44
N LEU A 145 12.41 17.69 3.77
CA LEU A 145 12.96 16.36 3.49
C LEU A 145 13.06 16.06 1.98
N ARG A 146 12.04 16.45 1.20
CA ARG A 146 11.91 16.06 -0.21
C ARG A 146 12.41 17.10 -1.19
N ARG A 147 12.68 18.33 -0.72
CA ARG A 147 13.21 19.48 -1.48
C ARG A 147 12.51 19.68 -2.83
N PRO A 148 11.17 19.76 -2.87
CA PRO A 148 10.47 19.94 -4.14
C PRO A 148 10.77 21.30 -4.74
N VAL A 149 10.79 21.35 -6.08
CA VAL A 149 10.95 22.61 -6.83
C VAL A 149 9.61 23.32 -7.06
N ILE A 150 8.51 22.57 -7.03
CA ILE A 150 7.15 23.05 -7.26
C ILE A 150 6.15 22.33 -6.34
N ALA A 151 5.04 22.98 -6.02
CA ALA A 151 3.89 22.35 -5.38
C ALA A 151 2.64 22.42 -6.25
N PHE A 152 1.82 21.37 -6.16
CA PHE A 152 0.46 21.34 -6.68
C PHE A 152 -0.50 21.15 -5.50
N ALA A 153 -1.44 22.07 -5.35
CA ALA A 153 -2.40 22.04 -4.25
C ALA A 153 -3.79 22.42 -4.75
N THR A 154 -4.81 22.26 -3.92
CA THR A 154 -6.12 22.86 -4.15
C THR A 154 -6.23 24.19 -3.39
N SER A 155 -7.15 25.05 -3.75
CA SER A 155 -7.42 26.31 -3.00
C SER A 155 -7.66 26.04 -1.51
N ALA A 156 -8.29 24.91 -1.18
CA ALA A 156 -8.54 24.49 0.21
C ALA A 156 -7.27 24.10 0.99
N THR A 157 -6.20 23.65 0.32
CA THR A 157 -4.97 23.14 0.96
C THR A 157 -3.76 24.04 0.76
N ALA A 158 -3.82 24.99 -0.14
CA ALA A 158 -2.74 25.90 -0.53
C ALA A 158 -2.10 26.63 0.65
N HIS A 159 -2.91 27.07 1.63
CA HIS A 159 -2.45 27.78 2.82
C HIS A 159 -1.46 26.97 3.69
N LYS A 160 -1.37 25.67 3.50
CA LYS A 160 -0.42 24.79 4.22
C LYS A 160 0.97 24.75 3.60
N VAL A 161 1.12 25.21 2.36
CA VAL A 161 2.37 25.21 1.62
C VAL A 161 2.96 26.61 1.58
N ARG A 162 4.19 26.77 2.05
CA ARG A 162 4.92 28.05 1.93
C ARG A 162 5.53 28.12 0.51
N SER A 163 4.80 28.71 -0.42
CA SER A 163 5.20 28.80 -1.84
C SER A 163 6.53 29.53 -2.06
N ASN A 164 6.86 30.51 -1.22
CA ASN A 164 8.09 31.32 -1.32
C ASN A 164 9.38 30.49 -1.07
N SER A 165 9.27 29.28 -0.57
CA SER A 165 10.41 28.36 -0.38
C SER A 165 10.64 27.44 -1.57
N LEU A 166 9.81 27.52 -2.63
CA LEU A 166 9.85 26.66 -3.80
C LEU A 166 10.34 27.46 -5.03
N LEU A 167 11.23 26.86 -5.81
CA LEU A 167 11.81 27.51 -7.00
C LEU A 167 10.74 28.00 -7.98
N HIS A 168 9.72 27.18 -8.23
CA HIS A 168 8.65 27.46 -9.19
C HIS A 168 7.31 27.80 -8.53
N GLY A 169 7.31 27.99 -7.20
CA GLY A 169 6.09 28.33 -6.47
C GLY A 169 5.06 27.20 -6.46
N MET A 170 3.79 27.57 -6.66
CA MET A 170 2.67 26.63 -6.52
C MET A 170 1.64 26.83 -7.64
N VAL A 171 1.09 25.72 -8.15
CA VAL A 171 -0.04 25.68 -9.08
C VAL A 171 -1.27 25.12 -8.37
N LEU A 172 -2.41 25.82 -8.49
CA LEU A 172 -3.66 25.35 -7.93
C LEU A 172 -4.41 24.46 -8.92
N LEU A 173 -4.70 23.23 -8.51
CA LEU A 173 -5.36 22.19 -9.33
C LEU A 173 -6.83 22.52 -9.69
N ASP A 174 -7.44 23.41 -8.93
CA ASP A 174 -8.81 23.93 -9.13
C ASP A 174 -8.83 25.35 -9.70
N SER A 175 -7.74 25.81 -10.32
CA SER A 175 -7.60 27.12 -10.92
C SER A 175 -7.88 27.14 -12.43
N PRO A 176 -8.29 28.30 -12.99
CA PRO A 176 -8.37 28.48 -14.44
C PRO A 176 -7.03 28.25 -15.15
N GLU A 177 -5.91 28.58 -14.50
CA GLU A 177 -4.56 28.35 -15.00
C GLU A 177 -4.29 26.86 -15.26
N PHE A 178 -4.58 26.00 -14.29
CA PHE A 178 -4.42 24.55 -14.44
C PHE A 178 -5.31 24.00 -15.55
N ASN A 179 -6.56 24.45 -15.62
CA ASN A 179 -7.48 24.08 -16.69
C ASN A 179 -6.97 24.52 -18.07
N SER A 180 -6.39 25.71 -18.18
CA SER A 180 -5.75 26.18 -19.42
C SER A 180 -4.58 25.28 -19.82
N MET A 181 -3.71 24.87 -18.87
CA MET A 181 -2.58 23.96 -19.14
C MET A 181 -3.02 22.58 -19.66
N ILE A 182 -4.14 22.06 -19.19
CA ILE A 182 -4.71 20.79 -19.67
C ILE A 182 -5.29 20.93 -21.08
N SER A 183 -5.90 22.08 -21.38
CA SER A 183 -6.64 22.31 -22.63
C SER A 183 -5.76 22.83 -23.77
N GLN A 184 -4.62 23.44 -23.46
CA GLN A 184 -3.72 23.99 -24.46
C GLN A 184 -3.01 22.85 -25.20
N GLU A 185 -3.26 22.73 -26.50
CA GLU A 185 -2.62 21.70 -27.33
C GLU A 185 -1.09 21.80 -27.25
N GLY A 186 -0.47 20.64 -27.14
CA GLY A 186 0.98 20.50 -27.02
C GLY A 186 1.44 19.11 -27.40
N GLU A 187 2.74 18.93 -27.52
CA GLU A 187 3.36 17.62 -27.76
C GLU A 187 4.14 17.17 -26.54
N PHE A 188 4.31 15.86 -26.38
CA PHE A 188 5.18 15.34 -25.32
C PHE A 188 6.60 15.87 -25.49
N PRO A 189 7.17 16.52 -24.45
CA PRO A 189 8.58 16.92 -24.50
C PRO A 189 9.49 15.70 -24.65
N ARG A 190 10.56 15.85 -25.42
CA ARG A 190 11.56 14.80 -25.63
C ARG A 190 12.52 14.73 -24.43
N VAL A 191 12.09 14.07 -23.38
CA VAL A 191 12.90 13.81 -22.18
C VAL A 191 13.23 12.32 -22.13
N GLU A 192 14.53 12.00 -22.08
CA GLU A 192 14.96 10.61 -21.90
C GLU A 192 14.84 10.22 -20.43
N VAL A 193 13.89 9.36 -20.12
CA VAL A 193 13.64 8.83 -18.77
C VAL A 193 13.94 7.33 -18.75
N LEU A 194 14.93 6.95 -17.94
CA LEU A 194 15.30 5.56 -17.74
C LEU A 194 14.33 4.86 -16.76
N GLN A 195 14.16 3.57 -16.91
CA GLN A 195 13.35 2.79 -15.96
C GLN A 195 13.93 2.80 -14.54
N SER A 196 15.25 3.01 -14.41
CA SER A 196 15.93 3.14 -13.12
C SER A 196 15.77 4.50 -12.46
N ASP A 197 15.31 5.52 -13.19
CA ASP A 197 15.12 6.85 -12.62
C ASP A 197 14.00 6.84 -11.57
N PRO A 198 14.13 7.66 -10.51
CA PRO A 198 13.07 7.85 -9.53
C PRO A 198 11.78 8.36 -10.16
N ALA A 199 10.65 7.75 -9.82
CA ALA A 199 9.32 8.16 -10.27
C ALA A 199 8.48 8.79 -9.15
N ALA A 200 8.56 8.23 -7.95
CA ALA A 200 7.76 8.72 -6.82
C ALA A 200 8.50 8.63 -5.49
N ILE A 201 8.18 9.57 -4.59
CA ILE A 201 8.54 9.52 -3.16
C ILE A 201 7.27 9.40 -2.35
N LEU A 202 7.02 8.21 -1.80
CA LEU A 202 5.82 7.92 -1.02
C LEU A 202 6.16 7.81 0.47
N CYS A 203 5.27 8.31 1.34
CA CYS A 203 5.44 8.17 2.78
C CYS A 203 5.16 6.76 3.25
N SER A 204 6.10 6.14 3.95
CA SER A 204 5.83 5.02 4.83
C SER A 204 5.76 5.49 6.28
N SER A 205 4.87 4.87 7.06
CA SER A 205 4.68 5.20 8.49
C SER A 205 5.85 4.73 9.37
N GLY A 206 6.90 4.21 8.76
CA GLY A 206 8.16 3.77 9.38
C GLY A 206 7.97 2.89 10.64
N THR A 207 8.82 1.89 10.78
CA THR A 207 8.84 1.06 12.01
C THR A 207 9.35 1.85 13.23
N THR A 208 10.10 2.93 13.02
CA THR A 208 10.73 3.76 14.06
C THR A 208 9.88 4.94 14.51
N GLY A 209 8.65 5.10 13.99
CA GLY A 209 7.76 6.24 14.31
C GLY A 209 8.12 7.55 13.62
N ARG A 210 9.20 7.58 12.82
CA ARG A 210 9.50 8.69 11.89
C ARG A 210 8.92 8.36 10.52
N VAL A 211 8.27 9.33 9.89
CA VAL A 211 7.78 9.19 8.51
C VAL A 211 8.99 9.14 7.59
N LYS A 212 9.12 8.05 6.84
CA LYS A 212 10.19 7.87 5.84
C LYS A 212 9.65 8.14 4.44
N GLY A 213 10.45 8.75 3.59
CA GLY A 213 10.17 8.87 2.16
C GLY A 213 10.76 7.68 1.40
N VAL A 214 9.90 6.81 0.91
CA VAL A 214 10.30 5.66 0.07
C VAL A 214 10.38 6.10 -1.37
N VAL A 215 11.54 5.93 -1.99
CA VAL A 215 11.74 6.23 -3.41
C VAL A 215 11.41 5.01 -4.25
N LEU A 216 10.47 5.15 -5.18
CA LEU A 216 10.12 4.15 -6.18
C LEU A 216 10.57 4.60 -7.56
N THR A 217 11.23 3.71 -8.31
CA THR A 217 11.60 3.96 -9.71
C THR A 217 10.44 3.69 -10.66
N HIS A 218 10.58 4.18 -11.89
CA HIS A 218 9.69 3.76 -12.98
C HIS A 218 9.66 2.24 -13.11
N ARG A 219 10.81 1.56 -13.02
CA ARG A 219 10.91 0.09 -13.08
C ARG A 219 10.10 -0.62 -12.02
N ASN A 220 10.13 -0.13 -10.78
CA ASN A 220 9.38 -0.75 -9.70
C ASN A 220 7.87 -0.73 -9.99
N ILE A 221 7.34 0.42 -10.42
CA ILE A 221 5.91 0.58 -10.70
C ILE A 221 5.51 -0.16 -11.99
N ILE A 222 6.33 -0.11 -13.05
CA ILE A 222 6.14 -0.87 -14.29
C ILE A 222 6.02 -2.38 -13.95
N SER A 223 6.89 -2.89 -13.07
CA SER A 223 6.88 -4.30 -12.68
C SER A 223 5.61 -4.70 -11.94
N ALA A 224 5.13 -3.85 -11.04
CA ALA A 224 3.85 -4.06 -10.35
C ALA A 224 2.65 -4.06 -11.33
N PHE A 225 2.69 -3.21 -12.35
CA PHE A 225 1.64 -3.15 -13.38
C PHE A 225 1.71 -4.34 -14.34
N ALA A 226 2.91 -4.75 -14.75
CA ALA A 226 3.13 -5.95 -15.55
C ALA A 226 2.59 -7.20 -14.84
N GLY A 227 2.89 -7.36 -13.54
CA GLY A 227 2.36 -8.45 -12.73
C GLY A 227 0.82 -8.43 -12.69
N ALA A 228 0.22 -7.27 -12.49
CA ALA A 228 -1.23 -7.14 -12.51
C ALA A 228 -1.83 -7.43 -13.89
N TYR A 229 -1.16 -7.00 -14.97
CA TYR A 229 -1.58 -7.29 -16.34
C TYR A 229 -1.53 -8.80 -16.66
N ALA A 230 -0.49 -9.50 -16.21
CA ALA A 230 -0.35 -10.94 -16.39
C ALA A 230 -1.45 -11.75 -15.66
N LEU A 231 -1.95 -11.21 -14.53
CA LEU A 231 -3.00 -11.84 -13.72
C LEU A 231 -4.42 -11.42 -14.09
N ARG A 232 -4.59 -10.50 -15.06
CA ARG A 232 -5.92 -10.02 -15.40
C ARG A 232 -6.74 -11.13 -16.05
N ARG A 233 -8.02 -11.18 -15.70
CA ARG A 233 -8.98 -12.03 -16.40
C ARG A 233 -9.49 -11.31 -17.65
N ALA A 234 -9.74 -12.06 -18.71
CA ALA A 234 -10.48 -11.56 -19.85
C ALA A 234 -11.89 -11.14 -19.39
N ARG A 235 -12.34 -9.96 -19.85
CA ARG A 235 -13.65 -9.41 -19.51
C ARG A 235 -14.36 -8.94 -20.77
N VAL A 236 -15.67 -9.16 -20.81
CA VAL A 236 -16.53 -8.61 -21.87
C VAL A 236 -16.71 -7.10 -21.66
N SER A 237 -16.93 -6.70 -20.41
CA SER A 237 -17.03 -5.29 -20.02
C SER A 237 -15.86 -4.93 -19.10
N PRO A 238 -15.34 -3.71 -19.21
CA PRO A 238 -14.26 -3.25 -18.34
C PRO A 238 -14.64 -3.25 -16.87
N ALA A 239 -13.64 -3.44 -16.03
CA ALA A 239 -13.81 -3.24 -14.60
C ALA A 239 -14.07 -1.76 -14.29
N VAL A 240 -15.08 -1.49 -13.47
CA VAL A 240 -15.33 -0.17 -12.88
C VAL A 240 -14.85 -0.22 -11.43
N ALA A 241 -13.80 0.55 -11.14
CA ALA A 241 -13.07 0.49 -9.89
C ALA A 241 -13.34 1.75 -9.06
N LEU A 242 -14.10 1.64 -7.98
CA LEU A 242 -14.29 2.73 -7.03
C LEU A 242 -13.09 2.79 -6.07
N CYS A 243 -12.42 3.93 -6.04
CA CYS A 243 -11.26 4.18 -5.19
C CYS A 243 -11.63 5.10 -4.02
N THR A 244 -11.86 4.51 -2.86
CA THR A 244 -12.11 5.25 -1.61
C THR A 244 -10.82 5.49 -0.81
N VAL A 245 -9.71 4.81 -1.20
CA VAL A 245 -8.41 4.96 -0.54
C VAL A 245 -7.67 6.18 -1.08
N PRO A 246 -6.91 6.90 -0.21
CA PRO A 246 -6.24 8.12 -0.62
C PRO A 246 -5.15 7.91 -1.67
N TYR A 247 -5.08 8.78 -2.69
CA TYR A 247 -4.06 8.75 -3.75
C TYR A 247 -2.66 9.16 -3.28
N PHE A 248 -2.53 9.81 -2.15
CA PHE A 248 -1.23 10.08 -1.53
C PHE A 248 -0.63 8.86 -0.82
N HIS A 249 -1.40 7.82 -0.57
CA HIS A 249 -0.93 6.56 0.01
C HIS A 249 -0.61 5.56 -1.10
N THR A 250 0.42 4.73 -0.93
CA THR A 250 0.89 3.76 -1.94
C THR A 250 -0.25 2.93 -2.54
N TYR A 251 -1.19 2.47 -1.71
CA TYR A 251 -2.31 1.68 -2.19
C TYR A 251 -3.17 2.46 -3.20
N GLY A 252 -3.63 3.67 -2.86
CA GLY A 252 -4.43 4.49 -3.75
C GLY A 252 -3.64 5.03 -4.94
N PHE A 253 -2.37 5.41 -4.72
CA PHE A 253 -1.45 5.85 -5.76
C PHE A 253 -1.30 4.80 -6.87
N ILE A 254 -0.93 3.57 -6.50
CA ILE A 254 -0.78 2.46 -7.44
C ILE A 254 -2.14 2.06 -8.04
N TYR A 255 -3.20 2.00 -7.22
CA TYR A 255 -4.51 1.54 -7.65
C TYR A 255 -5.13 2.44 -8.72
N SER A 256 -5.05 3.77 -8.56
CA SER A 256 -5.65 4.74 -9.47
C SER A 256 -5.05 4.66 -10.90
N VAL A 257 -3.72 4.63 -11.01
CA VAL A 257 -3.04 4.59 -12.32
C VAL A 257 -3.09 3.18 -12.93
N LYS A 258 -2.95 2.14 -12.09
CA LYS A 258 -3.00 0.74 -12.53
C LYS A 258 -4.35 0.35 -13.13
N ALA A 259 -5.46 0.75 -12.50
CA ALA A 259 -6.78 0.40 -13.00
C ALA A 259 -7.03 0.98 -14.40
N VAL A 260 -6.58 2.22 -14.64
CA VAL A 260 -6.60 2.84 -15.98
C VAL A 260 -5.71 2.08 -16.96
N ALA A 261 -4.47 1.76 -16.60
CA ALA A 261 -3.55 1.00 -17.44
C ALA A 261 -4.12 -0.35 -17.88
N LEU A 262 -4.93 -0.99 -17.03
CA LEU A 262 -5.61 -2.25 -17.32
C LEU A 262 -6.92 -2.11 -18.11
N GLY A 263 -7.23 -0.92 -18.63
CA GLY A 263 -8.44 -0.63 -19.40
C GLY A 263 -9.71 -0.50 -18.57
N GLY A 264 -9.59 -0.36 -17.25
CA GLY A 264 -10.70 -0.13 -16.34
C GLY A 264 -11.13 1.33 -16.26
N VAL A 265 -12.26 1.56 -15.62
CA VAL A 265 -12.76 2.88 -15.23
C VAL A 265 -12.44 3.11 -13.77
N VAL A 266 -11.82 4.24 -13.41
CA VAL A 266 -11.60 4.63 -12.02
C VAL A 266 -12.63 5.67 -11.62
N VAL A 267 -13.42 5.36 -10.61
CA VAL A 267 -14.32 6.30 -9.96
C VAL A 267 -13.61 6.84 -8.72
N SER A 268 -13.24 8.13 -8.75
CA SER A 268 -12.53 8.82 -7.66
C SER A 268 -13.52 9.39 -6.66
N MET A 269 -13.21 9.28 -5.37
CA MET A 269 -13.96 9.93 -4.30
C MET A 269 -13.02 10.83 -3.50
N GLY A 270 -13.27 12.14 -3.50
CA GLY A 270 -12.39 13.14 -2.87
C GLY A 270 -12.36 13.02 -1.34
N ARG A 271 -13.52 12.83 -0.72
CA ARG A 271 -13.69 12.54 0.71
C ARG A 271 -14.59 11.33 0.85
N PHE A 272 -14.22 10.42 1.75
CA PHE A 272 -15.07 9.27 2.03
C PHE A 272 -16.41 9.70 2.62
N ASP A 273 -17.49 9.22 2.00
CA ASP A 273 -18.87 9.30 2.47
C ASP A 273 -19.58 8.01 2.10
N LEU A 274 -20.18 7.32 3.08
CA LEU A 274 -20.78 6.01 2.88
C LEU A 274 -21.98 6.06 1.92
N ARG A 275 -22.83 7.09 2.02
CA ARG A 275 -24.01 7.23 1.13
C ARG A 275 -23.59 7.55 -0.30
N LEU A 276 -22.59 8.43 -0.46
CA LEU A 276 -22.01 8.73 -1.78
C LEU A 276 -21.38 7.47 -2.37
N MET A 277 -20.70 6.64 -1.56
CA MET A 277 -20.12 5.37 -1.99
C MET A 277 -21.22 4.41 -2.52
N MET A 278 -22.33 4.22 -1.77
CA MET A 278 -23.43 3.36 -2.20
C MET A 278 -24.04 3.87 -3.52
N ARG A 279 -24.31 5.16 -3.61
CA ARG A 279 -24.82 5.80 -4.83
C ARG A 279 -23.88 5.63 -6.02
N ALA A 280 -22.58 5.79 -5.80
CA ALA A 280 -21.59 5.61 -6.86
C ALA A 280 -21.49 4.15 -7.33
N ILE A 281 -21.66 3.18 -6.42
CA ILE A 281 -21.71 1.75 -6.78
C ILE A 281 -22.89 1.47 -7.72
N GLU A 282 -24.05 1.97 -7.39
CA GLU A 282 -25.27 1.82 -8.19
C GLU A 282 -25.18 2.58 -9.52
N GLU A 283 -24.88 3.90 -9.46
CA GLU A 283 -24.89 4.81 -10.64
C GLU A 283 -23.86 4.39 -11.70
N TYR A 284 -22.65 4.02 -11.27
CA TYR A 284 -21.55 3.68 -12.19
C TYR A 284 -21.39 2.18 -12.41
N ARG A 285 -22.27 1.35 -11.82
CA ARG A 285 -22.19 -0.14 -11.90
C ARG A 285 -20.80 -0.62 -11.49
N VAL A 286 -20.34 -0.17 -10.33
CA VAL A 286 -19.00 -0.49 -9.80
C VAL A 286 -18.85 -2.00 -9.63
N THR A 287 -17.79 -2.56 -10.21
CA THR A 287 -17.45 -3.98 -10.10
C THR A 287 -16.38 -4.27 -9.05
N HIS A 288 -15.50 -3.30 -8.80
CA HIS A 288 -14.36 -3.42 -7.88
C HIS A 288 -14.33 -2.24 -6.92
N VAL A 289 -14.23 -2.49 -5.64
CA VAL A 289 -14.08 -1.44 -4.64
C VAL A 289 -12.83 -1.67 -3.80
N ALA A 290 -12.04 -0.60 -3.62
CA ALA A 290 -10.87 -0.59 -2.75
C ALA A 290 -11.25 0.11 -1.43
N LEU A 291 -11.29 -0.64 -0.33
CA LEU A 291 -11.72 -0.17 0.98
C LEU A 291 -10.58 -0.20 1.99
N ALA A 292 -10.58 0.77 2.89
CA ALA A 292 -9.87 0.64 4.15
C ALA A 292 -10.72 -0.18 5.15
N PRO A 293 -10.13 -0.97 6.05
CA PRO A 293 -10.87 -1.81 6.99
C PRO A 293 -11.95 -1.10 7.81
N PRO A 294 -11.77 0.15 8.29
CA PRO A 294 -12.83 0.87 8.99
C PRO A 294 -14.08 1.11 8.16
N VAL A 295 -13.93 1.19 6.83
CA VAL A 295 -15.08 1.34 5.94
C VAL A 295 -15.93 0.08 5.96
N ILE A 296 -15.30 -1.11 5.95
CA ILE A 296 -15.99 -2.40 6.05
C ILE A 296 -16.75 -2.50 7.38
N VAL A 297 -16.08 -2.14 8.48
CA VAL A 297 -16.72 -2.09 9.80
C VAL A 297 -17.90 -1.11 9.81
N SER A 298 -17.72 0.07 9.20
CA SER A 298 -18.80 1.06 9.09
C SER A 298 -19.99 0.53 8.27
N MET A 299 -19.74 -0.24 7.20
CA MET A 299 -20.80 -0.88 6.41
C MET A 299 -21.56 -1.91 7.25
N LEU A 300 -20.86 -2.74 8.02
CA LEU A 300 -21.49 -3.74 8.88
C LEU A 300 -22.34 -3.10 9.99
N ASN A 301 -21.83 -2.04 10.63
CA ASN A 301 -22.52 -1.34 11.71
C ASN A 301 -23.69 -0.47 11.22
N ASN A 302 -23.71 -0.11 9.94
CA ASN A 302 -24.74 0.74 9.33
C ASN A 302 -25.40 0.00 8.15
N SER A 303 -25.74 -1.27 8.33
CA SER A 303 -26.34 -2.10 7.26
C SER A 303 -27.58 -1.49 6.64
N GLY A 304 -28.43 -0.80 7.41
CA GLY A 304 -29.59 -0.07 6.90
C GLY A 304 -29.27 1.06 5.91
N VAL A 305 -28.04 1.57 5.89
CA VAL A 305 -27.62 2.56 4.86
C VAL A 305 -27.43 1.89 3.50
N MET A 306 -27.16 0.59 3.46
CA MET A 306 -27.00 -0.17 2.22
C MET A 306 -28.34 -0.59 1.61
N GLU A 307 -29.40 -0.65 2.44
CA GLU A 307 -30.74 -0.94 1.99
C GLU A 307 -31.24 0.15 1.03
N GLY A 308 -31.80 -0.26 -0.10
CA GLY A 308 -32.32 0.65 -1.13
C GLY A 308 -31.33 1.00 -2.24
N TYR A 309 -30.08 0.49 -2.21
CA TYR A 309 -29.11 0.62 -3.30
C TYR A 309 -28.88 -0.70 -4.03
N ASP A 310 -28.79 -0.66 -5.36
CA ASP A 310 -28.41 -1.83 -6.15
C ASP A 310 -26.90 -2.05 -6.12
N LEU A 311 -26.45 -2.99 -5.30
CA LEU A 311 -25.06 -3.41 -5.18
C LEU A 311 -24.72 -4.64 -6.02
N GLY A 312 -25.64 -5.16 -6.82
CA GLY A 312 -25.51 -6.40 -7.60
C GLY A 312 -24.40 -6.38 -8.66
N SER A 313 -23.83 -5.21 -8.97
CA SER A 313 -22.67 -5.09 -9.86
C SER A 313 -21.33 -5.43 -9.21
N LEU A 314 -21.26 -5.47 -7.87
CA LEU A 314 -20.02 -5.71 -7.15
C LEU A 314 -19.52 -7.16 -7.34
N GLU A 315 -18.32 -7.30 -7.84
CA GLU A 315 -17.64 -8.58 -8.02
C GLU A 315 -16.49 -8.78 -7.03
N VAL A 316 -15.81 -7.68 -6.70
CA VAL A 316 -14.58 -7.73 -5.88
C VAL A 316 -14.54 -6.58 -4.87
N VAL A 317 -14.50 -6.94 -3.61
CA VAL A 317 -14.17 -6.03 -2.50
C VAL A 317 -12.71 -6.28 -2.12
N ARG A 318 -11.88 -5.24 -2.21
CA ARG A 318 -10.46 -5.30 -1.84
C ARG A 318 -10.22 -4.51 -0.58
N SER A 319 -9.54 -5.12 0.38
CA SER A 319 -9.05 -4.46 1.57
C SER A 319 -7.56 -4.71 1.72
N GLY A 320 -6.84 -3.79 2.34
CA GLY A 320 -5.41 -3.94 2.62
C GLY A 320 -4.99 -3.04 3.77
N GLY A 321 -3.92 -3.42 4.45
CA GLY A 321 -3.31 -2.61 5.50
C GLY A 321 -3.73 -2.94 6.94
N SER A 322 -4.55 -3.94 7.21
CA SER A 322 -4.86 -4.47 8.54
C SER A 322 -5.57 -5.84 8.48
N GLN A 323 -6.13 -6.29 9.60
CA GLN A 323 -6.64 -7.63 9.98
C GLN A 323 -7.65 -8.34 9.05
N LEU A 324 -8.03 -7.78 7.90
CA LEU A 324 -8.81 -8.50 6.87
C LEU A 324 -7.94 -8.63 5.61
N PRO A 325 -6.95 -9.53 5.60
CA PRO A 325 -5.99 -9.59 4.52
C PRO A 325 -6.56 -10.31 3.30
N VAL A 326 -6.75 -9.59 2.22
CA VAL A 326 -6.94 -10.14 0.86
C VAL A 326 -5.73 -9.87 -0.03
N ALA A 327 -4.78 -9.09 0.46
CA ALA A 327 -3.50 -8.81 -0.17
C ALA A 327 -2.50 -8.26 0.87
N TYR A 328 -1.22 -8.52 0.64
CA TYR A 328 -0.13 -7.99 1.45
C TYR A 328 0.86 -7.23 0.57
N GLY A 329 1.36 -6.14 1.11
CA GLY A 329 2.39 -5.32 0.49
C GLY A 329 2.74 -4.10 1.33
N LEU A 330 3.88 -3.52 1.01
CA LEU A 330 4.46 -2.38 1.69
C LEU A 330 4.62 -1.21 0.70
N THR A 331 4.92 -0.02 1.20
CA THR A 331 5.33 1.09 0.34
C THR A 331 6.60 0.72 -0.43
N GLU A 332 7.53 0.06 0.24
CA GLU A 332 8.81 -0.44 -0.25
C GLU A 332 8.68 -1.51 -1.35
N THR A 333 7.50 -2.12 -1.51
CA THR A 333 7.21 -3.15 -2.52
C THR A 333 6.27 -2.66 -3.63
N SER A 334 6.16 -1.36 -3.84
CA SER A 334 5.22 -0.77 -4.81
C SER A 334 3.77 -1.27 -4.62
N GLY A 335 3.42 -1.59 -3.38
CA GLY A 335 2.06 -1.94 -2.95
C GLY A 335 1.65 -3.41 -3.06
N GLY A 336 2.49 -4.33 -3.57
CA GLY A 336 2.07 -5.72 -3.68
C GLY A 336 3.18 -6.75 -3.56
N VAL A 337 2.99 -7.76 -2.70
CA VAL A 337 3.83 -8.96 -2.54
C VAL A 337 3.00 -10.20 -2.78
N SER A 338 1.79 -10.24 -2.22
CA SER A 338 0.86 -11.36 -2.36
C SER A 338 -0.58 -10.88 -2.47
N ARG A 339 -1.43 -11.70 -3.08
CA ARG A 339 -2.87 -11.47 -3.17
C ARG A 339 -3.65 -12.75 -3.35
N THR A 340 -4.89 -12.76 -2.87
CA THR A 340 -5.85 -13.81 -3.17
C THR A 340 -6.44 -13.62 -4.57
N LEU A 341 -6.58 -14.71 -5.32
CA LEU A 341 -7.22 -14.74 -6.63
C LEU A 341 -8.24 -15.88 -6.72
N GLY A 342 -9.45 -15.53 -7.12
CA GLY A 342 -10.53 -16.51 -7.28
C GLY A 342 -11.17 -16.91 -5.95
N SER A 343 -12.27 -17.67 -6.06
CA SER A 343 -13.07 -18.06 -4.91
C SER A 343 -12.32 -18.96 -3.93
N GLU A 344 -11.49 -19.86 -4.43
CA GLU A 344 -10.82 -20.88 -3.60
C GLU A 344 -9.79 -20.24 -2.65
N GLU A 345 -8.94 -19.35 -3.15
CA GLU A 345 -7.98 -18.66 -2.27
C GLU A 345 -8.69 -17.70 -1.29
N CYS A 346 -9.81 -17.09 -1.71
CA CYS A 346 -10.57 -16.19 -0.85
C CYS A 346 -11.31 -16.90 0.29
N LYS A 347 -11.53 -18.23 0.21
CA LYS A 347 -12.12 -19.04 1.29
C LYS A 347 -11.14 -19.30 2.42
N VAL A 348 -9.83 -19.16 2.17
CA VAL A 348 -8.80 -19.42 3.18
C VAL A 348 -8.63 -18.15 4.03
N LEU A 349 -9.36 -18.10 5.12
CA LEU A 349 -9.36 -16.96 6.03
C LEU A 349 -7.98 -16.76 6.68
N GLY A 350 -7.60 -15.48 6.86
CA GLY A 350 -6.31 -15.09 7.43
C GLY A 350 -5.15 -15.12 6.44
N SER A 351 -5.31 -15.73 5.25
CA SER A 351 -4.29 -15.72 4.20
C SER A 351 -4.30 -14.42 3.40
N THR A 352 -3.12 -13.93 3.03
CA THR A 352 -2.93 -12.85 2.07
C THR A 352 -2.81 -13.35 0.61
N GLY A 353 -3.01 -14.65 0.39
CA GLY A 353 -2.89 -15.30 -0.91
C GLY A 353 -1.47 -15.70 -1.29
N ARG A 354 -1.27 -16.02 -2.55
CA ARG A 354 0.03 -16.43 -3.09
C ARG A 354 0.86 -15.23 -3.54
N LEU A 355 2.18 -15.44 -3.62
CA LEU A 355 3.13 -14.44 -4.13
C LEU A 355 2.72 -13.93 -5.52
N ASP A 356 2.85 -12.62 -5.72
CA ASP A 356 2.64 -11.97 -7.01
C ASP A 356 3.69 -12.42 -8.06
N PRO A 357 3.41 -12.27 -9.36
CA PRO A 357 4.37 -12.58 -10.41
C PRO A 357 5.74 -11.94 -10.20
N ASN A 358 6.80 -12.67 -10.51
CA ASN A 358 8.19 -12.23 -10.38
C ASN A 358 8.63 -11.91 -8.93
N CYS A 359 7.88 -12.39 -7.93
CA CYS A 359 8.22 -12.29 -6.51
C CYS A 359 8.92 -13.55 -6.02
N GLU A 360 9.96 -13.35 -5.23
CA GLU A 360 10.61 -14.39 -4.43
C GLU A 360 10.51 -14.01 -2.96
N ALA A 361 10.41 -14.99 -2.07
CA ALA A 361 10.36 -14.77 -0.63
C ALA A 361 11.21 -15.80 0.13
N LYS A 362 11.67 -15.40 1.31
CA LYS A 362 12.22 -16.27 2.36
C LYS A 362 11.47 -16.00 3.65
N VAL A 363 11.29 -17.02 4.46
CA VAL A 363 10.89 -16.91 5.85
C VAL A 363 12.13 -17.19 6.68
N VAL A 364 12.62 -16.23 7.43
CA VAL A 364 13.91 -16.30 8.11
C VAL A 364 13.69 -16.38 9.61
N ASP A 365 14.30 -17.38 10.23
CA ASP A 365 14.27 -17.57 11.66
C ASP A 365 14.92 -16.40 12.40
N LEU A 366 14.26 -15.91 13.45
CA LEU A 366 14.66 -14.68 14.15
C LEU A 366 15.92 -14.84 15.02
N GLU A 367 16.23 -16.08 15.44
CA GLU A 367 17.36 -16.35 16.32
C GLU A 367 18.58 -16.81 15.54
N THR A 368 18.36 -17.72 14.57
CA THR A 368 19.45 -18.37 13.82
C THR A 368 19.78 -17.68 12.51
N GLY A 369 18.88 -16.85 11.97
CA GLY A 369 19.03 -16.24 10.65
C GLY A 369 18.88 -17.23 9.48
N ILE A 370 18.44 -18.46 9.73
CA ILE A 370 18.31 -19.52 8.73
C ILE A 370 16.93 -19.43 8.07
N ALA A 371 16.88 -19.59 6.75
CA ALA A 371 15.62 -19.64 6.01
C ALA A 371 14.85 -20.95 6.28
N LEU A 372 13.55 -20.82 6.53
CA LEU A 372 12.66 -21.85 7.03
C LEU A 372 11.76 -22.47 5.95
N PRO A 373 11.40 -23.75 6.08
CA PRO A 373 10.44 -24.42 5.21
C PRO A 373 8.98 -24.03 5.52
N PRO A 374 7.99 -24.50 4.72
CA PRO A 374 6.58 -24.24 4.97
C PRO A 374 6.12 -24.57 6.41
N SER A 375 5.11 -23.89 6.87
CA SER A 375 4.48 -24.00 8.20
C SER A 375 5.38 -23.59 9.38
N LYS A 376 6.52 -22.97 9.13
CA LYS A 376 7.39 -22.38 10.16
C LYS A 376 7.31 -20.86 10.12
N GLN A 377 7.23 -20.24 11.29
CA GLN A 377 7.15 -18.79 11.44
C GLN A 377 8.54 -18.16 11.50
N GLY A 378 8.71 -17.02 10.82
CA GLY A 378 9.93 -16.23 10.82
C GLY A 378 9.70 -14.87 10.15
N GLU A 379 10.75 -14.06 10.02
CA GLU A 379 10.67 -12.79 9.32
C GLU A 379 10.52 -13.02 7.81
N LEU A 380 9.56 -12.32 7.20
CA LEU A 380 9.40 -12.31 5.76
C LEU A 380 10.47 -11.44 5.09
N TRP A 381 11.25 -12.03 4.21
CA TRP A 381 12.14 -11.33 3.30
C TRP A 381 11.63 -11.51 1.88
N VAL A 382 11.62 -10.44 1.10
CA VAL A 382 11.08 -10.47 -0.28
C VAL A 382 12.05 -9.86 -1.27
N ARG A 383 12.05 -10.41 -2.48
CA ARG A 383 12.88 -9.94 -3.58
C ARG A 383 12.10 -9.91 -4.88
N GLY A 384 12.33 -8.91 -5.71
CA GLY A 384 11.69 -8.79 -7.02
C GLY A 384 11.86 -7.41 -7.65
N PRO A 385 11.53 -7.25 -8.92
CA PRO A 385 11.75 -6.02 -9.67
C PRO A 385 10.84 -4.85 -9.23
N PHE A 386 9.80 -5.11 -8.44
CA PHE A 386 8.87 -4.13 -7.88
C PHE A 386 9.30 -3.63 -6.50
N ILE A 387 10.41 -4.13 -5.94
CA ILE A 387 10.93 -3.73 -4.64
C ILE A 387 11.87 -2.54 -4.81
N MET A 388 11.79 -1.56 -3.91
CA MET A 388 12.76 -0.47 -3.86
C MET A 388 14.18 -1.05 -3.82
N LYS A 389 15.12 -0.45 -4.54
CA LYS A 389 16.52 -0.88 -4.49
C LYS A 389 17.23 -0.18 -3.35
N GLY A 390 17.93 -0.91 -2.50
CA GLY A 390 18.74 -0.35 -1.44
C GLY A 390 20.00 0.37 -1.97
N ARG A 391 20.25 1.56 -1.43
CA ARG A 391 21.42 2.45 -1.54
C ARG A 391 21.41 3.47 -2.69
N ILE A 392 21.21 4.75 -2.30
CA ILE A 392 21.62 5.92 -3.09
C ILE A 392 22.79 6.59 -2.38
N MET A 393 23.85 6.89 -3.12
CA MET A 393 24.80 7.91 -2.74
C MET A 393 24.37 9.22 -3.40
N TYR A 394 23.92 10.19 -2.60
CA TYR A 394 23.87 11.57 -3.02
C TYR A 394 25.31 12.11 -3.00
N HIS A 395 25.98 12.14 -4.15
CA HIS A 395 27.12 13.01 -4.30
C HIS A 395 26.58 14.42 -4.57
N LEU A 396 26.60 15.24 -3.54
CA LEU A 396 26.52 16.69 -3.67
C LEU A 396 27.79 17.16 -4.39
N PHE A 397 27.77 17.14 -5.72
CA PHE A 397 28.68 17.98 -6.48
C PHE A 397 27.99 19.33 -6.66
N GLU A 398 28.61 20.37 -6.10
CA GLU A 398 28.32 21.75 -6.44
C GLU A 398 28.31 21.86 -7.97
N HIS A 399 27.19 22.33 -8.54
CA HIS A 399 26.98 22.67 -9.95
C HIS A 399 26.62 21.55 -10.97
N SER A 400 26.18 20.37 -10.59
CA SER A 400 25.44 19.53 -11.53
C SER A 400 24.38 18.69 -10.81
N SER A 401 23.12 18.95 -11.10
CA SER A 401 21.96 18.18 -10.67
C SER A 401 21.85 16.86 -11.44
N SER A 402 22.84 15.96 -11.29
CA SER A 402 22.72 14.60 -11.80
C SER A 402 22.47 13.66 -10.64
N LEU A 403 21.21 13.33 -10.43
CA LEU A 403 20.79 12.19 -9.63
C LEU A 403 21.30 10.90 -10.30
N LEU A 404 22.47 10.45 -9.93
CA LEU A 404 22.93 9.12 -10.29
C LEU A 404 22.72 8.20 -9.11
N THR A 405 21.77 7.28 -9.31
CA THR A 405 21.64 5.94 -8.74
C THR A 405 20.79 5.72 -7.49
N ALA A 406 19.87 4.84 -7.68
CA ALA A 406 19.20 3.82 -6.87
C ALA A 406 18.30 4.25 -5.70
N PRO A 407 17.06 3.73 -5.68
CA PRO A 407 16.00 4.08 -4.74
C PRO A 407 16.22 3.52 -3.34
N SER A 408 15.93 4.34 -2.35
CA SER A 408 16.11 4.07 -0.95
C SER A 408 15.14 4.93 -0.13
N TYR A 409 15.29 4.94 1.18
CA TYR A 409 14.68 5.99 2.00
C TYR A 409 15.41 7.32 1.79
N VAL A 410 14.64 8.40 1.64
CA VAL A 410 15.22 9.75 1.47
C VAL A 410 16.01 10.12 2.74
N ASP A 411 17.28 10.49 2.58
CA ASP A 411 18.18 10.93 3.65
C ASP A 411 18.31 9.97 4.87
N ASP A 412 18.12 8.64 4.66
CA ASP A 412 18.25 7.62 5.72
C ASP A 412 19.01 6.39 5.18
N GLU A 413 20.33 6.55 5.03
CA GLU A 413 21.19 5.49 4.49
C GLU A 413 21.27 4.27 5.42
N GLU A 414 21.31 4.48 6.73
CA GLU A 414 21.35 3.41 7.71
C GLU A 414 20.10 2.55 7.67
N ALA A 415 18.93 3.19 7.62
CA ALA A 415 17.67 2.46 7.47
C ALA A 415 17.56 1.73 6.12
N THR A 416 18.15 2.27 5.07
CA THR A 416 18.21 1.61 3.77
C THR A 416 19.10 0.37 3.81
N ALA A 417 20.32 0.51 4.33
CA ALA A 417 21.29 -0.58 4.41
C ALA A 417 20.80 -1.74 5.30
N THR A 418 20.02 -1.41 6.36
CA THR A 418 19.42 -2.42 7.24
C THR A 418 18.16 -3.07 6.64
N SER A 419 17.47 -2.39 5.72
CA SER A 419 16.22 -2.88 5.15
C SER A 419 16.41 -3.75 3.90
N VAL A 420 17.40 -3.47 3.05
CA VAL A 420 17.68 -4.23 1.82
C VAL A 420 19.14 -4.67 1.81
N ASP A 421 19.38 -5.96 1.70
CA ASP A 421 20.73 -6.51 1.65
C ASP A 421 21.39 -6.43 0.26
N SER A 422 22.62 -6.88 0.15
CA SER A 422 23.42 -6.85 -1.09
C SER A 422 22.88 -7.77 -2.19
N GLU A 423 22.07 -8.77 -1.84
CA GLU A 423 21.41 -9.68 -2.79
C GLU A 423 20.03 -9.15 -3.24
N GLY A 424 19.58 -8.01 -2.72
CA GLY A 424 18.31 -7.37 -3.03
C GLY A 424 17.12 -7.92 -2.22
N TRP A 425 17.35 -8.59 -1.10
CA TRP A 425 16.30 -9.02 -0.19
C TRP A 425 15.86 -7.86 0.71
N LEU A 426 14.60 -7.48 0.61
CA LEU A 426 13.96 -6.53 1.52
C LEU A 426 13.51 -7.28 2.78
N ARG A 427 14.04 -6.89 3.93
CA ARG A 427 13.58 -7.31 5.26
C ARG A 427 12.32 -6.53 5.61
N THR A 428 11.19 -7.23 5.73
CA THR A 428 9.89 -6.54 5.90
C THR A 428 9.61 -6.12 7.33
N GLY A 429 10.25 -6.77 8.29
CA GLY A 429 9.93 -6.63 9.72
C GLY A 429 8.58 -7.24 10.10
N ASP A 430 8.02 -8.09 9.24
CA ASP A 430 6.75 -8.78 9.49
C ASP A 430 7.00 -10.25 9.76
N LEU A 431 6.41 -10.78 10.84
CA LEU A 431 6.40 -12.20 11.18
C LEU A 431 5.35 -12.90 10.31
N CYS A 432 5.75 -13.96 9.63
CA CYS A 432 4.86 -14.68 8.72
C CYS A 432 5.21 -16.18 8.61
N TYR A 433 4.38 -16.90 7.88
CA TYR A 433 4.68 -18.25 7.37
C TYR A 433 3.95 -18.49 6.05
N PHE A 434 4.45 -19.42 5.26
CA PHE A 434 3.72 -20.02 4.14
C PHE A 434 3.16 -21.37 4.57
N ASP A 435 1.97 -21.71 4.10
CA ASP A 435 1.46 -23.07 4.24
C ASP A 435 2.02 -23.99 3.14
N ASN A 436 1.62 -25.27 3.17
CA ASN A 436 2.05 -26.26 2.17
C ASN A 436 1.43 -26.03 0.78
N GLN A 437 0.52 -25.08 0.64
CA GLN A 437 -0.07 -24.69 -0.64
C GLN A 437 0.49 -23.35 -1.17
N GLY A 438 1.49 -22.77 -0.51
CA GLY A 438 2.13 -21.52 -0.90
C GLY A 438 1.28 -20.29 -0.63
N LEU A 439 0.32 -20.38 0.28
CA LEU A 439 -0.44 -19.24 0.77
C LEU A 439 0.33 -18.56 1.91
N LEU A 440 0.46 -17.24 1.84
CA LEU A 440 1.15 -16.43 2.84
C LEU A 440 0.18 -16.02 3.95
N PHE A 441 0.62 -16.21 5.20
CA PHE A 441 -0.05 -15.76 6.40
C PHE A 441 0.86 -14.77 7.14
N VAL A 442 0.41 -13.54 7.31
CA VAL A 442 1.10 -12.50 8.07
C VAL A 442 0.56 -12.51 9.49
N VAL A 443 1.41 -12.83 10.44
CA VAL A 443 1.04 -13.01 11.85
C VAL A 443 1.02 -11.66 12.58
N ASP A 444 2.13 -10.92 12.53
CA ASP A 444 2.24 -9.59 13.17
C ASP A 444 3.50 -8.84 12.72
N ARG A 445 3.65 -7.61 13.22
CA ARG A 445 4.87 -6.82 13.13
C ARG A 445 5.88 -7.24 14.21
N MET A 446 7.10 -7.55 13.84
CA MET A 446 8.14 -7.96 14.79
C MET A 446 8.36 -6.96 15.93
N LYS A 447 8.32 -5.66 15.62
CA LYS A 447 8.46 -4.58 16.60
C LYS A 447 7.27 -4.42 17.55
N ASP A 448 6.12 -4.97 17.19
CA ASP A 448 4.90 -4.92 17.99
C ASP A 448 4.71 -6.18 18.84
N LEU A 449 5.55 -7.23 18.62
CA LEU A 449 5.56 -8.44 19.45
C LEU A 449 5.90 -8.10 20.90
N ILE A 450 5.13 -8.69 21.82
CA ILE A 450 5.29 -8.52 23.25
C ILE A 450 6.31 -9.54 23.76
N LYS A 451 7.38 -9.08 24.39
CA LYS A 451 8.49 -9.92 24.89
C LYS A 451 8.23 -10.37 26.31
N TYR A 452 7.42 -11.40 26.48
CA TYR A 452 7.04 -11.95 27.79
C TYR A 452 7.97 -13.11 28.20
N LYS A 453 8.82 -12.92 29.22
CA LYS A 453 9.72 -13.98 29.78
C LYS A 453 10.45 -14.78 28.68
N GLY A 454 10.95 -14.11 27.64
CA GLY A 454 11.62 -14.75 26.50
C GLY A 454 10.69 -15.26 25.38
N TYR A 455 9.38 -15.30 25.61
CA TYR A 455 8.42 -15.61 24.55
C TYR A 455 8.03 -14.37 23.77
N GLN A 456 7.76 -14.55 22.48
CA GLN A 456 7.21 -13.51 21.60
C GLN A 456 5.71 -13.74 21.46
N VAL A 457 4.91 -12.78 21.92
CA VAL A 457 3.44 -12.83 21.85
C VAL A 457 2.96 -11.83 20.82
N ALA A 458 2.25 -12.30 19.80
CA ALA A 458 1.68 -11.47 18.76
C ALA A 458 0.42 -10.75 19.28
N PRO A 459 0.38 -9.41 19.33
CA PRO A 459 -0.81 -8.67 19.69
C PRO A 459 -2.03 -9.02 18.84
N ALA A 460 -1.86 -9.21 17.54
CA ALA A 460 -2.95 -9.49 16.60
C ALA A 460 -3.70 -10.78 16.97
N GLU A 461 -3.01 -11.84 17.37
CA GLU A 461 -3.64 -13.09 17.82
C GLU A 461 -4.57 -12.86 19.03
N LEU A 462 -4.15 -12.02 19.96
CA LEU A 462 -4.96 -11.69 21.14
C LEU A 462 -6.10 -10.73 20.80
N GLU A 463 -5.88 -9.82 19.86
CA GLU A 463 -6.91 -8.91 19.34
C GLU A 463 -8.04 -9.68 18.67
N ASP A 464 -7.72 -10.70 17.87
CA ASP A 464 -8.72 -11.58 17.22
C ASP A 464 -9.56 -12.35 18.25
N VAL A 465 -8.93 -12.91 19.28
CA VAL A 465 -9.65 -13.58 20.38
C VAL A 465 -10.55 -12.59 21.12
N LEU A 466 -10.06 -11.40 21.45
CA LEU A 466 -10.85 -10.36 22.11
C LEU A 466 -12.05 -9.92 21.28
N GLN A 467 -11.88 -9.73 19.99
CA GLN A 467 -12.94 -9.31 19.06
C GLN A 467 -14.03 -10.38 18.88
N SER A 468 -13.73 -11.65 19.13
CA SER A 468 -14.73 -12.72 19.12
C SER A 468 -15.68 -12.69 20.32
N HIS A 469 -15.38 -11.89 21.36
CA HIS A 469 -16.24 -11.75 22.53
C HIS A 469 -17.49 -10.92 22.21
N PRO A 470 -18.72 -11.37 22.58
CA PRO A 470 -19.97 -10.69 22.20
C PRO A 470 -20.10 -9.26 22.72
N ASP A 471 -19.48 -8.94 23.85
CA ASP A 471 -19.55 -7.65 24.52
C ASP A 471 -18.44 -6.66 24.11
N ILE A 472 -17.51 -7.06 23.26
CA ILE A 472 -16.42 -6.22 22.79
C ILE A 472 -16.74 -5.67 21.40
N ALA A 473 -16.68 -4.34 21.27
CA ALA A 473 -16.84 -3.66 19.99
C ALA A 473 -15.50 -3.57 19.23
N GLU A 474 -14.43 -3.19 19.94
CA GLU A 474 -13.06 -3.13 19.42
C GLU A 474 -12.07 -3.45 20.54
N ALA A 475 -10.91 -4.01 20.15
CA ALA A 475 -9.80 -4.22 21.06
C ALA A 475 -8.46 -3.98 20.36
N ALA A 476 -7.48 -3.54 21.13
CA ALA A 476 -6.08 -3.50 20.73
C ALA A 476 -5.20 -3.97 21.88
N VAL A 477 -4.12 -4.68 21.55
CA VAL A 477 -3.18 -5.21 22.56
C VAL A 477 -1.83 -4.54 22.38
N VAL A 478 -1.24 -4.11 23.48
CA VAL A 478 0.08 -3.45 23.52
C VAL A 478 0.97 -4.08 24.58
N PRO A 479 2.30 -4.03 24.40
CA PRO A 479 3.21 -4.37 25.48
C PRO A 479 3.09 -3.35 26.63
N TYR A 480 3.02 -3.87 27.84
CA TYR A 480 3.12 -3.09 29.08
C TYR A 480 4.34 -3.55 29.85
N GLN A 481 5.16 -2.62 30.35
CA GLN A 481 6.40 -2.93 31.04
C GLN A 481 6.09 -3.60 32.40
N ASP A 482 6.83 -4.66 32.70
CA ASP A 482 6.72 -5.42 33.94
C ASP A 482 8.13 -5.79 34.42
N GLU A 483 8.41 -5.55 35.71
CA GLU A 483 9.76 -5.70 36.27
C GLU A 483 10.25 -7.15 36.25
N GLU A 484 9.34 -8.13 36.39
CA GLU A 484 9.70 -9.55 36.44
C GLU A 484 9.65 -10.21 35.04
N ALA A 485 8.68 -9.83 34.22
CA ALA A 485 8.41 -10.50 32.96
C ALA A 485 9.01 -9.78 31.74
N GLY A 486 9.58 -8.58 31.91
CA GLY A 486 10.01 -7.67 30.86
C GLY A 486 8.81 -6.93 30.28
N GLU A 487 7.99 -7.61 29.49
CA GLU A 487 6.72 -7.06 28.97
C GLU A 487 5.57 -8.06 29.23
N ILE A 488 4.38 -7.51 29.48
CA ILE A 488 3.14 -8.29 29.60
C ILE A 488 2.09 -7.81 28.59
N PRO A 489 1.20 -8.71 28.10
CA PRO A 489 0.09 -8.31 27.25
C PRO A 489 -0.95 -7.47 28.02
N MET A 490 -1.19 -6.25 27.53
CA MET A 490 -2.23 -5.36 28.02
C MET A 490 -3.25 -5.08 26.93
N ALA A 491 -4.52 -5.33 27.19
CA ALA A 491 -5.61 -5.02 26.25
C ALA A 491 -6.24 -3.66 26.57
N LEU A 492 -6.46 -2.88 25.53
CA LEU A 492 -7.34 -1.71 25.55
C LEU A 492 -8.62 -2.10 24.82
N VAL A 493 -9.76 -1.99 25.50
CA VAL A 493 -11.04 -2.58 25.08
C VAL A 493 -12.12 -1.51 25.00
N VAL A 494 -12.82 -1.48 23.88
CA VAL A 494 -14.05 -0.71 23.68
C VAL A 494 -15.23 -1.66 23.86
N ARG A 495 -16.07 -1.41 24.84
CA ARG A 495 -17.28 -2.20 25.07
C ARG A 495 -18.35 -1.90 24.02
N ARG A 496 -19.18 -2.88 23.70
CA ARG A 496 -20.42 -2.61 22.96
C ARG A 496 -21.36 -1.75 23.78
N SER A 497 -22.19 -0.98 23.11
CA SER A 497 -23.19 -0.12 23.77
C SER A 497 -24.08 -0.96 24.70
N GLY A 498 -24.20 -0.52 25.95
CA GLY A 498 -24.99 -1.22 26.98
C GLY A 498 -24.28 -2.37 27.71
N SER A 499 -23.09 -2.80 27.26
CA SER A 499 -22.34 -3.87 27.93
C SER A 499 -21.69 -3.38 29.22
N LYS A 500 -21.72 -4.23 30.26
CA LYS A 500 -21.07 -4.05 31.55
C LYS A 500 -20.03 -5.13 31.82
N VAL A 501 -19.54 -5.83 30.77
CA VAL A 501 -18.56 -6.91 30.92
C VAL A 501 -17.39 -6.47 31.80
N ALA A 502 -17.02 -7.33 32.77
CA ALA A 502 -15.94 -7.06 33.70
C ALA A 502 -14.57 -7.48 33.13
N GLU A 503 -13.49 -6.89 33.66
CA GLU A 503 -12.11 -7.22 33.28
C GLU A 503 -11.81 -8.72 33.50
N SER A 504 -12.28 -9.29 34.62
CA SER A 504 -12.11 -10.72 34.95
C SER A 504 -12.75 -11.63 33.92
N GLU A 505 -13.96 -11.32 33.48
CA GLU A 505 -14.69 -12.12 32.48
C GLU A 505 -13.95 -12.18 31.15
N ILE A 506 -13.40 -11.03 30.68
CA ILE A 506 -12.61 -10.96 29.45
C ILE A 506 -11.29 -11.73 29.61
N LYS A 507 -10.60 -11.60 30.76
CA LYS A 507 -9.36 -12.35 31.04
C LYS A 507 -9.62 -13.86 31.03
N ASP A 508 -10.69 -14.31 31.65
CA ASP A 508 -11.06 -15.73 31.68
C ASP A 508 -11.46 -16.24 30.30
N PHE A 509 -12.16 -15.43 29.53
CA PHE A 509 -12.52 -15.76 28.14
C PHE A 509 -11.27 -15.99 27.29
N VAL A 510 -10.30 -15.06 27.32
CA VAL A 510 -9.04 -15.19 26.59
C VAL A 510 -8.21 -16.35 27.11
N ALA A 511 -8.11 -16.50 28.43
CA ALA A 511 -7.28 -17.54 29.07
C ALA A 511 -7.69 -18.98 28.69
N LYS A 512 -8.96 -19.21 28.32
CA LYS A 512 -9.47 -20.50 27.84
C LYS A 512 -9.05 -20.83 26.41
N GLN A 513 -8.60 -19.83 25.64
CA GLN A 513 -8.34 -19.97 24.20
C GLN A 513 -6.86 -19.85 23.84
N VAL A 514 -6.00 -19.38 24.73
CA VAL A 514 -4.59 -19.16 24.47
C VAL A 514 -3.67 -19.85 25.50
N ALA A 515 -2.42 -20.09 25.08
CA ALA A 515 -1.40 -20.63 25.98
C ALA A 515 -1.14 -19.68 27.17
N PRO A 516 -0.70 -20.20 28.33
CA PRO A 516 -0.51 -19.40 29.55
C PRO A 516 0.37 -18.17 29.40
N TYR A 517 1.41 -18.22 28.55
CA TYR A 517 2.30 -17.10 28.32
C TYR A 517 1.68 -15.99 27.45
N LYS A 518 0.61 -16.30 26.69
CA LYS A 518 -0.14 -15.34 25.85
C LYS A 518 -1.30 -14.65 26.58
N ARG A 519 -1.63 -15.05 27.81
CA ARG A 519 -2.79 -14.51 28.52
C ARG A 519 -2.69 -13.01 28.73
N ILE A 520 -3.81 -12.30 28.56
CA ILE A 520 -3.93 -10.89 28.91
C ILE A 520 -3.71 -10.70 30.41
N ARG A 521 -2.80 -9.82 30.81
CA ARG A 521 -2.45 -9.53 32.20
C ARG A 521 -3.14 -8.28 32.72
N ARG A 522 -3.34 -7.29 31.83
CA ARG A 522 -4.02 -6.03 32.15
C ARG A 522 -5.07 -5.71 31.11
N ILE A 523 -6.16 -5.09 31.53
CA ILE A 523 -7.20 -4.55 30.66
C ILE A 523 -7.46 -3.11 31.09
N SER A 524 -7.64 -2.24 30.11
CA SER A 524 -8.20 -0.90 30.31
C SER A 524 -9.34 -0.69 29.34
N PHE A 525 -10.44 -0.16 29.83
CA PHE A 525 -11.57 0.23 29.00
C PHE A 525 -11.37 1.64 28.47
N ILE A 526 -11.59 1.83 27.19
CA ILE A 526 -11.47 3.12 26.50
C ILE A 526 -12.67 3.35 25.58
N ASN A 527 -12.92 4.61 25.20
CA ASN A 527 -14.06 4.95 24.37
C ASN A 527 -13.85 4.61 22.90
N GLU A 528 -12.60 4.72 22.40
CA GLU A 528 -12.24 4.42 21.02
C GLU A 528 -10.79 3.98 20.88
N ILE A 529 -10.49 3.16 19.86
CA ILE A 529 -9.13 2.79 19.47
C ILE A 529 -8.60 3.87 18.50
N PRO A 530 -7.51 4.59 18.84
CA PRO A 530 -6.93 5.59 17.95
C PRO A 530 -6.44 4.94 16.64
N LYS A 531 -6.89 5.48 15.51
CA LYS A 531 -6.56 5.01 14.15
C LYS A 531 -6.09 6.17 13.29
N ASN A 532 -5.18 5.90 12.35
CA ASN A 532 -4.80 6.89 11.35
C ASN A 532 -5.85 7.02 10.23
N ALA A 533 -5.64 7.93 9.27
CA ALA A 533 -6.54 8.16 8.15
C ALA A 533 -6.78 6.93 7.24
N THR A 534 -5.89 5.94 7.28
CA THR A 534 -6.04 4.66 6.57
C THR A 534 -6.66 3.56 7.43
N GLY A 535 -7.09 3.90 8.67
CA GLY A 535 -7.71 2.98 9.61
C GLY A 535 -6.75 2.06 10.36
N LYS A 536 -5.44 2.27 10.23
CA LYS A 536 -4.45 1.50 10.97
C LYS A 536 -4.37 1.97 12.41
N VAL A 537 -4.40 1.02 13.34
CA VAL A 537 -4.26 1.27 14.78
C VAL A 537 -2.96 2.00 15.09
N MET A 538 -3.04 3.10 15.83
CA MET A 538 -1.90 3.91 16.24
C MET A 538 -1.31 3.37 17.55
N ARG A 539 -0.61 2.22 17.50
CA ARG A 539 -0.07 1.53 18.69
C ARG A 539 0.79 2.43 19.57
N ARG A 540 1.49 3.42 19.00
CA ARG A 540 2.27 4.39 19.78
C ARG A 540 1.41 5.25 20.69
N GLU A 541 0.26 5.70 20.21
CA GLU A 541 -0.69 6.47 21.02
C GLU A 541 -1.37 5.58 22.07
N LEU A 542 -1.70 4.34 21.71
CA LEU A 542 -2.22 3.35 22.66
C LEU A 542 -1.21 3.05 23.79
N ARG A 543 0.08 2.92 23.48
CA ARG A 543 1.12 2.76 24.50
C ARG A 543 1.15 3.96 25.45
N LYS A 544 1.06 5.20 24.95
CA LYS A 544 0.99 6.39 25.82
C LYS A 544 -0.24 6.37 26.72
N LEU A 545 -1.41 6.01 26.18
CA LEU A 545 -2.63 5.85 26.98
C LEU A 545 -2.49 4.77 28.06
N ALA A 546 -1.88 3.64 27.74
CA ALA A 546 -1.61 2.56 28.67
C ALA A 546 -0.70 2.99 29.83
N PHE A 547 0.30 3.85 29.58
CA PHE A 547 1.25 4.35 30.61
C PHE A 547 0.76 5.57 31.37
N SER A 548 -0.16 6.37 30.83
CA SER A 548 -0.60 7.62 31.47
C SER A 548 -1.57 7.42 32.63
N GLY A 549 -1.98 6.20 32.93
CA GLY A 549 -2.94 5.90 34.01
C GLY A 549 -4.36 6.51 33.79
N VAL A 550 -4.60 7.19 32.67
CA VAL A 550 -5.90 7.82 32.35
C VAL A 550 -6.96 6.76 32.02
N ALA A 551 -6.54 5.56 31.64
CA ALA A 551 -7.44 4.46 31.28
C ALA A 551 -8.17 3.82 32.50
N SER A 552 -7.86 4.20 33.73
CA SER A 552 -8.52 3.64 34.94
C SER A 552 -9.50 4.61 35.61
N LYS A 553 -9.82 5.76 35.00
CA LYS A 553 -10.69 6.80 35.58
C LYS A 553 -11.85 7.25 34.69
N LEU A 554 -12.23 6.49 33.66
CA LEU A 554 -13.42 6.76 32.84
C LEU A 554 -14.41 5.59 32.90
#